data_be514dc75e32ea771b0aa45b0868fae4
#
_entry.id   be514dc75e32ea771b0aa45b0868fae4
#
_cell.length_a   1.000
_cell.length_b   1.000
_cell.length_c   1.000
_cell.angle_alpha   90.00
_cell.angle_beta   90.00
_cell.angle_gamma   90.00
#
_symmetry.space_group_name_H-M   'P 1'
#
loop_
_entity.id
_entity.type
_entity.pdbx_description
1 polymer ?
#
loop_
_entity_poly.entity_id
_entity_poly.type
_entity_poly.pdbx_seq_one_letter_code
_entity_poly.pdbx_strand_id
1 'polypeptide(L)'
;MTAGRTKILVVEDEPLLLMMAVEIVEDAGFEAIEASDADQAIALLESDPDIVILWTDIDMPGSMDGLKLAAAVRDRWPPIEILIVSGKQRPDTDELPERGVYIPKPYDSRKVTQTLVRMAA
;
A
#
# COMPACT_ATOMS: atom_id res chain seq x y z
N MET A 1 -23.55 -12.27 11.18
CA MET A 1 -22.52 -11.25 11.08
C MET A 1 -21.72 -11.46 9.82
N THR A 2 -21.54 -10.40 9.07
CA THR A 2 -20.73 -10.47 7.88
C THR A 2 -19.27 -10.45 8.27
N ALA A 3 -18.49 -11.37 7.75
CA ALA A 3 -17.04 -11.25 7.87
C ALA A 3 -16.62 -9.93 7.24
N GLY A 4 -15.77 -9.19 7.91
CA GLY A 4 -15.22 -7.97 7.35
C GLY A 4 -14.44 -8.28 6.10
N ARG A 5 -14.42 -7.34 5.15
CA ARG A 5 -13.55 -7.45 3.99
C ARG A 5 -12.10 -7.31 4.43
N THR A 6 -11.20 -7.90 3.68
CA THR A 6 -9.77 -7.68 3.84
C THR A 6 -9.47 -6.19 3.67
N LYS A 7 -8.78 -5.60 4.63
CA LYS A 7 -8.46 -4.17 4.61
C LYS A 7 -7.10 -3.92 4.04
N ILE A 8 -7.05 -2.99 3.08
CA ILE A 8 -5.82 -2.58 2.40
C ILE A 8 -5.64 -1.08 2.66
N LEU A 9 -4.50 -0.72 3.23
CA LEU A 9 -4.14 0.68 3.44
C LEU A 9 -3.48 1.21 2.17
N VAL A 10 -4.10 2.24 1.57
CA VAL A 10 -3.60 2.90 0.36
C VAL A 10 -3.03 4.26 0.75
N VAL A 11 -1.76 4.48 0.44
CA VAL A 11 -1.05 5.72 0.78
C VAL A 11 -0.63 6.42 -0.51
N GLU A 12 -1.25 7.57 -0.78
CA GLU A 12 -1.02 8.35 -1.99
C GLU A 12 -1.39 9.81 -1.70
N ASP A 13 -0.50 10.75 -2.03
CA ASP A 13 -0.73 12.16 -1.74
C ASP A 13 -1.54 12.89 -2.82
N GLU A 14 -1.59 12.38 -4.04
CA GLU A 14 -2.39 12.98 -5.10
C GLU A 14 -3.83 12.47 -5.05
N PRO A 15 -4.83 13.37 -4.83
CA PRO A 15 -6.21 12.92 -4.63
C PRO A 15 -6.79 12.09 -5.77
N LEU A 16 -6.48 12.43 -7.01
CA LEU A 16 -7.00 11.68 -8.15
C LEU A 16 -6.41 10.27 -8.21
N LEU A 17 -5.10 10.15 -7.99
CA LEU A 17 -4.42 8.85 -7.98
C LEU A 17 -4.89 8.01 -6.80
N LEU A 18 -5.12 8.63 -5.64
CA LEU A 18 -5.68 7.94 -4.48
C LEU A 18 -7.07 7.36 -4.81
N MET A 19 -7.92 8.18 -5.43
CA MET A 19 -9.26 7.74 -5.83
C MET A 19 -9.19 6.54 -6.77
N MET A 20 -8.29 6.57 -7.75
CA MET A 20 -8.12 5.48 -8.70
C MET A 20 -7.64 4.20 -8.02
N ALA A 21 -6.70 4.32 -7.09
CA ALA A 21 -6.20 3.18 -6.33
C ALA A 21 -7.28 2.56 -5.44
N VAL A 22 -8.05 3.41 -4.76
CA VAL A 22 -9.18 2.96 -3.93
C VAL A 22 -10.19 2.20 -4.77
N GLU A 23 -10.48 2.69 -5.98
CA GLU A 23 -11.40 2.01 -6.89
C GLU A 23 -10.91 0.62 -7.27
N ILE A 24 -9.61 0.48 -7.56
CA ILE A 24 -9.02 -0.84 -7.86
C ILE A 24 -9.19 -1.79 -6.68
N VAL A 25 -8.91 -1.31 -5.47
CA VAL A 25 -9.03 -2.11 -4.25
C VAL A 25 -10.46 -2.58 -4.04
N GLU A 26 -11.42 -1.66 -4.16
CA GLU A 26 -12.82 -1.97 -3.91
C GLU A 26 -13.41 -2.86 -4.99
N ASP A 27 -13.04 -2.65 -6.25
CA ASP A 27 -13.48 -3.51 -7.34
C ASP A 27 -12.96 -4.94 -7.19
N ALA A 28 -11.83 -5.12 -6.53
CA ALA A 28 -11.28 -6.44 -6.26
C ALA A 28 -11.96 -7.13 -5.04
N GLY A 29 -12.88 -6.45 -4.37
CA GLY A 29 -13.63 -7.01 -3.25
C GLY A 29 -13.03 -6.71 -1.88
N PHE A 30 -12.05 -5.83 -1.80
CA PHE A 30 -11.39 -5.45 -0.54
C PHE A 30 -11.92 -4.12 -0.01
N GLU A 31 -11.60 -3.82 1.22
CA GLU A 31 -11.92 -2.53 1.82
C GLU A 31 -10.67 -1.64 1.78
N ALA A 32 -10.80 -0.44 1.20
CA ALA A 32 -9.70 0.51 1.13
C ALA A 32 -9.73 1.45 2.33
N ILE A 33 -8.58 1.58 3.00
CA ILE A 33 -8.35 2.57 4.04
C ILE A 33 -7.37 3.59 3.45
N GLU A 34 -7.68 4.88 3.53
CA GLU A 34 -6.96 5.91 2.81
C GLU A 34 -6.03 6.70 3.72
N ALA A 35 -4.82 6.98 3.23
CA ALA A 35 -3.89 7.89 3.87
C ALA A 35 -3.22 8.73 2.79
N SER A 36 -2.93 10.00 3.08
CA SER A 36 -2.29 10.89 2.12
C SER A 36 -0.80 11.09 2.39
N ASP A 37 -0.29 10.58 3.50
CA ASP A 37 1.14 10.61 3.82
C ASP A 37 1.48 9.49 4.80
N ALA A 38 2.78 9.36 5.09
CA ALA A 38 3.29 8.30 5.95
C ALA A 38 2.82 8.43 7.40
N ASP A 39 2.70 9.66 7.91
CA ASP A 39 2.27 9.87 9.30
C ASP A 39 0.84 9.40 9.50
N GLN A 40 -0.05 9.70 8.55
CA GLN A 40 -1.43 9.20 8.58
C GLN A 40 -1.45 7.68 8.49
N ALA A 41 -0.61 7.10 7.62
CA ALA A 41 -0.54 5.66 7.46
C ALA A 41 -0.14 4.96 8.76
N ILE A 42 0.90 5.45 9.42
CA ILE A 42 1.36 4.89 10.69
C ILE A 42 0.26 4.98 11.76
N ALA A 43 -0.42 6.13 11.86
CA ALA A 43 -1.49 6.31 12.82
C ALA A 43 -2.63 5.31 12.59
N LEU A 44 -2.99 5.07 11.33
CA LEU A 44 -4.02 4.10 10.98
C LEU A 44 -3.60 2.67 11.32
N LEU A 45 -2.34 2.32 11.04
CA LEU A 45 -1.82 0.99 11.38
C LEU A 45 -1.79 0.76 12.89
N GLU A 46 -1.49 1.79 13.66
CA GLU A 46 -1.49 1.71 15.12
C GLU A 46 -2.89 1.53 15.70
N SER A 47 -3.92 2.03 15.01
CA SER A 47 -5.29 1.98 15.50
C SER A 47 -6.12 0.85 14.90
N ASP A 48 -5.70 0.26 13.80
CA ASP A 48 -6.48 -0.76 13.09
C ASP A 48 -5.64 -2.00 12.81
N PRO A 49 -5.72 -3.01 13.70
CA PRO A 49 -4.93 -4.24 13.53
C PRO A 49 -5.42 -5.15 12.40
N ASP A 50 -6.55 -4.81 11.78
CA ASP A 50 -7.13 -5.62 10.71
C ASP A 50 -6.57 -5.29 9.34
N ILE A 51 -5.75 -4.25 9.22
CA ILE A 51 -5.07 -3.94 7.95
C ILE A 51 -4.01 -5.00 7.68
N VAL A 52 -4.09 -5.63 6.49
CA VAL A 52 -3.20 -6.75 6.15
C VAL A 52 -2.29 -6.45 4.97
N ILE A 53 -2.57 -5.42 4.19
CA ILE A 53 -1.77 -5.03 3.03
C ILE A 53 -1.53 -3.53 3.07
N LEU A 54 -0.29 -3.12 2.80
CA LEU A 54 0.09 -1.73 2.56
C LEU A 54 0.35 -1.55 1.06
N TRP A 55 -0.33 -0.60 0.45
CA TRP A 55 -0.06 -0.17 -0.93
C TRP A 55 0.37 1.29 -0.85
N THR A 56 1.65 1.57 -1.12
CA THR A 56 2.19 2.93 -1.00
C THR A 56 2.91 3.38 -2.26
N ASP A 57 2.77 4.67 -2.57
CA ASP A 57 3.64 5.36 -3.52
C ASP A 57 4.97 5.66 -2.83
N ILE A 58 6.06 5.72 -3.60
CA ILE A 58 7.36 6.13 -3.07
C ILE A 58 7.41 7.65 -2.89
N ASP A 59 6.98 8.38 -3.90
CA ASP A 59 7.14 9.84 -3.96
C ASP A 59 6.02 10.54 -3.20
N MET A 60 6.26 10.83 -1.92
CA MET A 60 5.29 11.51 -1.06
C MET A 60 5.99 12.57 -0.24
N PRO A 61 5.32 13.71 0.02
CA PRO A 61 5.86 14.72 0.94
C PRO A 61 5.73 14.24 2.39
N GLY A 62 6.37 14.95 3.31
CA GLY A 62 6.24 14.71 4.73
C GLY A 62 7.47 14.08 5.35
N SER A 63 7.28 13.42 6.50
CA SER A 63 8.37 12.94 7.34
C SER A 63 9.16 11.80 6.69
N MET A 64 8.53 11.01 5.84
CA MET A 64 9.21 9.91 5.14
C MET A 64 8.52 9.60 3.82
N ASP A 65 9.31 9.09 2.85
CA ASP A 65 8.77 8.60 1.59
C ASP A 65 8.23 7.17 1.74
N GLY A 66 7.71 6.62 0.64
CA GLY A 66 7.09 5.30 0.67
C GLY A 66 8.06 4.17 0.94
N LEU A 67 9.34 4.29 0.56
CA LEU A 67 10.33 3.25 0.87
C LEU A 67 10.64 3.21 2.35
N LYS A 68 10.78 4.37 2.99
CA LYS A 68 11.00 4.45 4.43
C LYS A 68 9.77 3.99 5.19
N LEU A 69 8.58 4.35 4.71
CA LEU A 69 7.33 3.86 5.29
C LEU A 69 7.26 2.33 5.22
N ALA A 70 7.57 1.77 4.06
CA ALA A 70 7.55 0.32 3.87
C ALA A 70 8.52 -0.39 4.81
N ALA A 71 9.72 0.17 4.98
CA ALA A 71 10.71 -0.39 5.92
C ALA A 71 10.20 -0.36 7.36
N ALA A 72 9.59 0.75 7.78
CA ALA A 72 9.02 0.88 9.12
C ALA A 72 7.88 -0.12 9.35
N VAL A 73 7.02 -0.30 8.34
CA VAL A 73 5.90 -1.25 8.43
C VAL A 73 6.41 -2.68 8.52
N ARG A 74 7.41 -3.03 7.72
CA ARG A 74 8.00 -4.37 7.77
C ARG A 74 8.57 -4.67 9.16
N ASP A 75 9.20 -3.66 9.78
CA ASP A 75 9.79 -3.81 11.09
C ASP A 75 8.75 -3.95 12.20
N ARG A 76 7.70 -3.12 12.17
CA ARG A 76 6.72 -3.04 13.26
C ARG A 76 5.56 -4.02 13.10
N TRP A 77 5.19 -4.34 11.87
CA TRP A 77 4.05 -5.22 11.57
C TRP A 77 4.47 -6.28 10.55
N PRO A 78 5.34 -7.22 10.93
CA PRO A 78 5.91 -8.20 9.99
C PRO A 78 4.92 -8.99 9.12
N PRO A 79 3.70 -9.31 9.57
CA PRO A 79 2.75 -10.04 8.73
C PRO A 79 2.17 -9.25 7.58
N ILE A 80 2.25 -7.91 7.59
CA ILE A 80 1.64 -7.09 6.54
C ILE A 80 2.37 -7.30 5.22
N GLU A 81 1.61 -7.54 4.15
CA GLU A 81 2.15 -7.59 2.80
C GLU A 81 2.32 -6.17 2.27
N ILE A 82 3.35 -5.94 1.44
CA ILE A 82 3.72 -4.58 1.02
C ILE A 82 3.81 -4.51 -0.50
N LEU A 83 3.01 -3.60 -1.09
CA LEU A 83 3.05 -3.25 -2.50
C LEU A 83 3.53 -1.81 -2.63
N ILE A 84 4.57 -1.59 -3.42
CA ILE A 84 5.18 -0.28 -3.63
C ILE A 84 5.05 0.08 -5.10
N VAL A 85 4.59 1.31 -5.38
CA VAL A 85 4.46 1.83 -6.74
C VAL A 85 5.22 3.14 -6.88
N SER A 86 5.71 3.43 -8.09
CA SER A 86 6.35 4.72 -8.37
C SER A 86 6.44 4.95 -9.86
N GLY A 87 6.25 6.21 -10.29
CA GLY A 87 6.43 6.62 -11.67
C GLY A 87 7.76 7.32 -11.91
N LYS A 88 8.39 7.83 -10.87
CA LYS A 88 9.62 8.62 -10.99
C LYS A 88 10.87 7.84 -10.63
N GLN A 89 10.76 6.95 -9.67
CA GLN A 89 11.90 6.20 -9.15
C GLN A 89 11.72 4.73 -9.43
N ARG A 90 12.84 4.06 -9.70
CA ARG A 90 12.87 2.61 -9.76
C ARG A 90 13.77 2.16 -8.62
N PRO A 91 13.22 1.63 -7.54
CA PRO A 91 14.05 1.22 -6.40
C PRO A 91 14.93 0.03 -6.77
N ASP A 92 16.13 0.00 -6.21
CA ASP A 92 16.98 -1.18 -6.30
C ASP A 92 16.40 -2.28 -5.41
N THR A 93 16.74 -3.53 -5.73
CA THR A 93 16.22 -4.68 -4.99
C THR A 93 16.51 -4.58 -3.50
N ASP A 94 17.68 -4.05 -3.12
CA ASP A 94 18.06 -3.91 -1.72
C ASP A 94 17.39 -2.74 -1.02
N GLU A 95 16.75 -1.83 -1.75
CA GLU A 95 15.94 -0.76 -1.15
C GLU A 95 14.54 -1.24 -0.77
N LEU A 96 14.08 -2.35 -1.35
CA LEU A 96 12.77 -2.90 -1.04
C LEU A 96 12.84 -3.67 0.28
N PRO A 97 11.82 -3.56 1.13
CA PRO A 97 11.76 -4.40 2.32
C PRO A 97 11.60 -5.86 1.93
N GLU A 98 11.94 -6.75 2.86
CA GLU A 98 11.74 -8.18 2.66
C GLU A 98 10.29 -8.45 2.26
N ARG A 99 10.08 -9.26 1.24
CA ARG A 99 8.77 -9.59 0.65
C ARG A 99 8.02 -8.40 0.08
N GLY A 100 8.68 -7.26 -0.13
CA GLY A 100 8.08 -6.11 -0.79
C GLY A 100 7.98 -6.37 -2.29
N VAL A 101 6.85 -5.98 -2.90
CA VAL A 101 6.61 -6.10 -4.34
C VAL A 101 6.56 -4.69 -4.93
N TYR A 102 7.28 -4.48 -6.02
CA TYR A 102 7.30 -3.20 -6.72
C TYR A 102 6.59 -3.31 -8.06
N ILE A 103 5.70 -2.35 -8.33
CA ILE A 103 5.04 -2.22 -9.64
C ILE A 103 5.24 -0.79 -10.13
N PRO A 104 5.84 -0.59 -11.33
CA PRO A 104 6.03 0.76 -11.87
C PRO A 104 4.73 1.38 -12.35
N LYS A 105 4.63 2.71 -12.27
CA LYS A 105 3.56 3.47 -12.90
C LYS A 105 3.97 3.82 -14.33
N PRO A 106 3.05 3.94 -15.26
CA PRO A 106 1.64 3.59 -15.13
C PRO A 106 1.47 2.07 -15.02
N TYR A 107 0.63 1.62 -14.11
CA TYR A 107 0.43 0.19 -13.90
C TYR A 107 -0.85 -0.29 -14.59
N ASP A 108 -0.87 -1.57 -14.94
CA ASP A 108 -2.07 -2.25 -15.40
C ASP A 108 -2.92 -2.62 -14.18
N SER A 109 -4.17 -2.14 -14.15
CA SER A 109 -5.06 -2.41 -13.02
C SER A 109 -5.28 -3.90 -12.78
N ARG A 110 -5.27 -4.72 -13.83
CA ARG A 110 -5.40 -6.17 -13.69
C ARG A 110 -4.20 -6.77 -12.97
N LYS A 111 -2.99 -6.29 -13.28
CA LYS A 111 -1.78 -6.77 -12.64
C LYS A 111 -1.80 -6.42 -11.14
N VAL A 112 -2.22 -5.20 -10.81
CA VAL A 112 -2.34 -4.78 -9.41
C VAL A 112 -3.37 -5.63 -8.70
N THR A 113 -4.56 -5.82 -9.29
CA THR A 113 -5.61 -6.66 -8.72
C THR A 113 -5.11 -8.08 -8.45
N GLN A 114 -4.43 -8.69 -9.41
CA GLN A 114 -3.87 -10.04 -9.24
C GLN A 114 -2.87 -10.10 -8.12
N THR A 115 -2.03 -9.06 -7.99
CA THR A 115 -1.04 -8.98 -6.92
C THR A 115 -1.72 -8.89 -5.57
N LEU A 116 -2.74 -8.02 -5.43
CA LEU A 116 -3.48 -7.87 -4.18
C LEU A 116 -4.19 -9.15 -3.77
N VAL A 117 -4.83 -9.83 -4.74
CA VAL A 117 -5.50 -11.11 -4.48
C VAL A 117 -4.51 -12.14 -3.96
N ARG A 118 -3.34 -12.22 -4.58
CA ARG A 118 -2.29 -13.15 -4.14
C ARG A 118 -1.80 -12.83 -2.74
N MET A 119 -1.60 -11.55 -2.42
CA MET A 119 -1.15 -11.11 -1.11
C MET A 119 -2.19 -11.42 -0.02
N ALA A 120 -3.46 -11.33 -0.36
CA ALA A 120 -4.55 -11.57 0.58
C ALA A 120 -4.87 -13.04 0.81
N ALA A 121 -4.32 -13.92 -0.02
CA ALA A 121 -4.60 -15.35 0.06
C ALA A 121 -3.96 -16.03 1.28
#